data_8ed4bc735ef778579505b57e550cc00e
#
_entry.id   8ed4bc735ef778579505b57e550cc00e
#
_cell.length_a   1.000
_cell.length_b   1.000
_cell.length_c   1.000
_cell.angle_alpha   90.00
_cell.angle_beta   90.00
_cell.angle_gamma   90.00
#
_symmetry.space_group_name_H-M   'P 1'
#
loop_
_entity.id
_entity.type
_entity.pdbx_description
1 polymer ?
#
loop_
_entity_poly.entity_id
_entity_poly.type
_entity_poly.pdbx_seq_one_letter_code
_entity_poly.pdbx_strand_id
1 'polypeptide(L)'
;MGQQYAFRHAHVVRHVCMLLFLLPFMMGCEEDKEPSVYSPTLTTNSVTGLSRFGATFQGTVVKHPGSTGELKIGFLYSTSASLSNAQEVNATPGDGNNYTAAVQGLKPGEKYYYCIFARSGKSVIKGKSSSFSTEDAIPPSLSIAEATNVTEYSATLTATITDNGGYEPTVRGFAYAIYIENAAEPTLDDNIKLPFGDDFTVELTDLAANTTYIVRPYATNDAGTGYGESVKFTTTQQKIPMVIANGTGSLANKPVEAVAYEAVCLGAVTQDHGFTVEEYGFCYSTESRQPTIESSQSVQAMDGAQRFSATLTGLTASTKYYMRA
;
A
#
# COMPACT_ATOMS: atom_id res chain seq x y z
N MET A 1 3.60 -76.99 30.94
CA MET A 1 4.36 -77.32 32.16
C MET A 1 4.38 -76.06 32.98
N GLY A 2 3.63 -75.85 33.90
CA GLY A 2 3.41 -76.51 35.26
C GLY A 2 3.56 -75.33 36.22
N GLN A 3 2.42 -74.95 36.74
CA GLN A 3 1.94 -75.15 38.13
C GLN A 3 2.57 -74.19 39.14
N GLN A 4 1.75 -73.26 39.72
CA GLN A 4 0.87 -73.41 40.88
C GLN A 4 1.64 -73.41 42.22
N TYR A 5 1.23 -72.61 43.16
CA TYR A 5 0.43 -72.77 44.42
C TYR A 5 0.75 -71.57 45.33
N ALA A 6 -0.11 -70.74 45.80
CA ALA A 6 -1.27 -70.81 46.66
C ALA A 6 -0.93 -70.97 48.20
N PHE A 7 -1.74 -70.22 48.99
CA PHE A 7 -2.19 -70.42 50.39
C PHE A 7 -1.40 -69.71 51.51
N ARG A 8 -2.10 -68.81 52.20
CA ARG A 8 -2.95 -68.88 53.45
C ARG A 8 -2.10 -68.63 54.72
N HIS A 9 -2.52 -68.01 55.75
CA HIS A 9 -3.61 -67.79 56.69
C HIS A 9 -3.21 -66.71 57.69
N ALA A 10 -4.04 -65.81 58.03
CA ALA A 10 -4.92 -65.59 59.15
C ALA A 10 -4.43 -66.14 60.53
N HIS A 11 -4.37 -65.24 61.51
CA HIS A 11 -4.93 -65.54 62.85
C HIS A 11 -5.06 -64.28 63.74
N VAL A 12 -6.20 -64.14 64.28
CA VAL A 12 -6.81 -63.36 65.35
C VAL A 12 -6.29 -63.77 66.71
N VAL A 13 -6.19 -62.87 67.71
CA VAL A 13 -6.46 -62.99 69.15
C VAL A 13 -6.30 -61.60 69.76
N ARG A 14 -7.25 -60.88 70.25
CA ARG A 14 -8.21 -60.94 71.40
C ARG A 14 -7.62 -60.65 72.76
N HIS A 15 -8.16 -59.58 73.40
CA HIS A 15 -8.35 -59.24 74.84
C HIS A 15 -7.14 -58.71 75.60
N VAL A 16 -7.25 -57.70 76.48
CA VAL A 16 -8.18 -57.47 77.61
C VAL A 16 -8.07 -56.02 78.07
N CYS A 17 -9.17 -55.50 78.58
CA CYS A 17 -9.38 -54.24 79.34
C CYS A 17 -8.40 -54.03 80.50
N MET A 18 -8.08 -52.72 80.72
CA MET A 18 -8.08 -52.21 82.11
C MET A 18 -8.41 -50.71 82.14
N LEU A 19 -9.51 -50.38 82.81
CA LEU A 19 -9.94 -49.10 83.23
C LEU A 19 -8.94 -48.47 84.19
N LEU A 20 -8.59 -47.14 83.95
CA LEU A 20 -8.31 -46.25 85.06
C LEU A 20 -8.76 -44.85 84.72
N PHE A 21 -9.63 -44.30 85.52
CA PHE A 21 -10.11 -42.95 85.61
C PHE A 21 -8.98 -41.94 85.76
N LEU A 22 -9.07 -40.74 85.13
CA LEU A 22 -9.00 -39.49 85.84
C LEU A 22 -9.05 -38.24 84.85
N LEU A 23 -10.11 -37.48 84.98
CA LEU A 23 -10.31 -36.04 84.82
C LEU A 23 -10.04 -35.35 83.52
N PRO A 24 -10.96 -34.42 83.13
CA PRO A 24 -10.93 -33.72 81.88
C PRO A 24 -10.01 -32.47 81.98
N PHE A 25 -8.97 -32.46 81.20
CA PHE A 25 -8.32 -31.17 80.86
C PHE A 25 -9.00 -30.66 79.59
N MET A 26 -9.94 -29.77 79.80
CA MET A 26 -10.48 -28.98 78.72
C MET A 26 -9.36 -28.11 78.16
N MET A 27 -8.57 -28.65 77.22
CA MET A 27 -7.82 -27.83 76.30
C MET A 27 -8.67 -27.78 75.01
N GLY A 28 -9.33 -26.61 74.83
CA GLY A 28 -9.96 -26.32 73.59
C GLY A 28 -8.92 -26.42 72.46
N CYS A 29 -9.03 -27.45 71.62
CA CYS A 29 -8.53 -27.41 70.28
C CYS A 29 -9.37 -26.32 69.57
N GLU A 30 -8.87 -25.11 69.52
CA GLU A 30 -9.19 -24.28 68.39
C GLU A 30 -8.78 -25.08 67.18
N GLU A 31 -9.77 -25.60 66.46
CA GLU A 31 -9.57 -25.99 65.08
C GLU A 31 -9.03 -24.72 64.42
N ASP A 32 -7.73 -24.70 64.14
CA ASP A 32 -7.18 -23.84 63.12
C ASP A 32 -7.96 -24.16 61.82
N LYS A 33 -9.09 -23.47 61.67
CA LYS A 33 -9.72 -23.31 60.38
C LYS A 33 -8.67 -22.65 59.52
N GLU A 34 -7.94 -23.46 58.73
CA GLU A 34 -7.22 -22.91 57.60
C GLU A 34 -8.16 -21.95 56.91
N PRO A 35 -7.76 -20.69 56.69
CA PRO A 35 -8.61 -19.74 56.01
C PRO A 35 -8.98 -20.41 54.67
N SER A 36 -10.25 -20.77 54.52
CA SER A 36 -10.74 -21.25 53.24
C SER A 36 -10.44 -20.18 52.23
N VAL A 37 -9.44 -20.43 51.36
CA VAL A 37 -9.06 -19.52 50.30
C VAL A 37 -10.22 -19.55 49.31
N TYR A 38 -11.18 -18.65 49.52
CA TYR A 38 -12.27 -18.46 48.57
C TYR A 38 -11.70 -17.88 47.27
N SER A 39 -11.49 -18.78 46.31
CA SER A 39 -11.07 -18.41 44.97
C SER A 39 -12.14 -17.55 44.32
N PRO A 40 -11.80 -16.40 43.67
CA PRO A 40 -12.78 -15.63 42.94
C PRO A 40 -13.35 -16.41 41.78
N THR A 41 -14.62 -16.18 41.46
CA THR A 41 -15.23 -16.72 40.24
C THR A 41 -14.88 -15.82 39.05
N LEU A 42 -14.25 -16.40 38.03
CA LEU A 42 -13.80 -15.72 36.84
C LEU A 42 -14.61 -16.15 35.62
N THR A 43 -15.18 -15.20 34.90
CA THR A 43 -15.88 -15.46 33.66
C THR A 43 -15.21 -14.70 32.51
N THR A 44 -14.78 -15.41 31.47
CA THR A 44 -14.28 -14.81 30.24
C THR A 44 -15.48 -14.52 29.35
N ASN A 45 -15.72 -13.23 29.06
CA ASN A 45 -16.82 -12.78 28.22
C ASN A 45 -16.35 -12.65 26.74
N SER A 46 -17.29 -12.45 25.81
CA SER A 46 -16.97 -12.21 24.40
C SER A 46 -16.16 -10.94 24.21
N VAL A 47 -15.30 -10.92 23.20
CA VAL A 47 -14.54 -9.74 22.81
C VAL A 47 -15.45 -8.68 22.20
N THR A 48 -15.01 -7.41 22.27
CA THR A 48 -15.61 -6.28 21.54
C THR A 48 -14.52 -5.51 20.81
N GLY A 49 -14.88 -4.52 19.97
CA GLY A 49 -13.90 -3.74 19.23
C GLY A 49 -12.97 -4.60 18.38
N LEU A 50 -13.51 -5.68 17.82
CA LEU A 50 -12.76 -6.58 16.96
C LEU A 50 -12.35 -5.84 15.68
N SER A 51 -11.11 -6.03 15.28
CA SER A 51 -10.52 -5.47 14.05
C SER A 51 -9.50 -6.45 13.48
N ARG A 52 -8.87 -6.08 12.39
CA ARG A 52 -7.75 -6.83 11.79
C ARG A 52 -6.55 -6.96 12.74
N PHE A 53 -6.33 -5.97 13.59
CA PHE A 53 -5.11 -5.87 14.41
C PHE A 53 -5.34 -5.93 15.90
N GLY A 54 -6.58 -6.02 16.36
CA GLY A 54 -6.86 -5.95 17.79
C GLY A 54 -8.25 -6.36 18.19
N ALA A 55 -8.43 -6.46 19.50
CA ALA A 55 -9.71 -6.73 20.15
C ALA A 55 -9.68 -6.16 21.57
N THR A 56 -10.84 -5.90 22.14
CA THR A 56 -11.00 -5.60 23.56
C THR A 56 -11.54 -6.85 24.28
N PHE A 57 -10.70 -7.43 25.11
CA PHE A 57 -11.08 -8.55 25.98
C PHE A 57 -12.00 -8.07 27.09
N GLN A 58 -12.97 -8.89 27.44
CA GLN A 58 -13.91 -8.63 28.52
C GLN A 58 -14.03 -9.82 29.44
N GLY A 59 -14.24 -9.55 30.72
CA GLY A 59 -14.47 -10.58 31.71
C GLY A 59 -15.02 -10.04 33.01
N THR A 60 -15.51 -10.94 33.85
CA THR A 60 -16.03 -10.58 35.17
C THR A 60 -15.28 -11.34 36.26
N VAL A 61 -15.09 -10.65 37.39
CA VAL A 61 -14.44 -11.21 38.58
C VAL A 61 -15.35 -11.00 39.78
N VAL A 62 -15.98 -12.08 40.25
CA VAL A 62 -16.79 -12.02 41.47
C VAL A 62 -15.90 -12.45 42.64
N LYS A 63 -15.60 -11.49 43.51
CA LYS A 63 -14.89 -11.76 44.78
C LYS A 63 -15.87 -12.28 45.79
N HIS A 64 -15.50 -13.37 46.48
CA HIS A 64 -16.32 -13.89 47.56
C HIS A 64 -16.10 -13.11 48.86
N PRO A 65 -17.12 -12.99 49.74
CA PRO A 65 -16.96 -12.39 51.04
C PRO A 65 -15.85 -13.11 51.83
N GLY A 66 -14.92 -12.33 52.39
CA GLY A 66 -13.77 -12.89 53.14
C GLY A 66 -12.48 -13.04 52.32
N SER A 67 -12.49 -12.72 51.03
CA SER A 67 -11.25 -12.63 50.25
C SER A 67 -10.44 -11.46 50.73
N THR A 68 -9.36 -11.68 51.45
CA THR A 68 -8.40 -10.66 51.86
C THR A 68 -7.17 -10.76 50.99
N GLY A 69 -6.88 -9.73 50.21
CA GLY A 69 -5.68 -9.68 49.39
C GLY A 69 -5.91 -8.94 48.06
N GLU A 70 -4.86 -8.26 47.64
CA GLU A 70 -4.86 -7.62 46.34
C GLU A 70 -4.76 -8.66 45.22
N LEU A 71 -5.67 -8.58 44.26
CA LEU A 71 -5.68 -9.44 43.08
C LEU A 71 -5.21 -8.65 41.87
N LYS A 72 -4.16 -9.11 41.22
CA LYS A 72 -3.81 -8.65 39.89
C LYS A 72 -4.72 -9.35 38.89
N ILE A 73 -5.56 -8.59 38.21
CA ILE A 73 -6.48 -9.10 37.18
C ILE A 73 -5.90 -8.79 35.79
N GLY A 74 -6.02 -9.74 34.87
CA GLY A 74 -5.57 -9.59 33.51
C GLY A 74 -6.18 -10.65 32.58
N PHE A 75 -5.70 -10.64 31.35
CA PHE A 75 -6.03 -11.65 30.36
C PHE A 75 -4.77 -12.33 29.84
N LEU A 76 -4.87 -13.62 29.61
CA LEU A 76 -3.91 -14.42 28.86
C LEU A 76 -4.47 -14.63 27.47
N TYR A 77 -3.62 -14.52 26.45
CA TYR A 77 -4.03 -14.82 25.07
C TYR A 77 -2.89 -15.46 24.28
N SER A 78 -3.24 -16.31 23.32
CA SER A 78 -2.31 -17.06 22.48
C SER A 78 -3.03 -17.58 21.23
N THR A 79 -2.29 -17.93 20.19
CA THR A 79 -2.82 -18.70 19.05
C THR A 79 -3.00 -20.19 19.40
N SER A 80 -2.44 -20.66 20.51
CA SER A 80 -2.60 -22.03 20.99
C SER A 80 -3.83 -22.18 21.87
N ALA A 81 -4.66 -23.18 21.57
CA ALA A 81 -5.86 -23.50 22.37
C ALA A 81 -5.56 -23.84 23.83
N SER A 82 -4.37 -24.39 24.13
CA SER A 82 -3.91 -24.67 25.49
C SER A 82 -3.37 -23.42 26.21
N LEU A 83 -3.37 -22.26 25.57
CA LEU A 83 -2.73 -21.05 26.07
C LEU A 83 -1.25 -21.25 26.44
N SER A 84 -0.55 -22.15 25.72
CA SER A 84 0.91 -22.28 25.81
C SER A 84 1.56 -21.01 25.27
N ASN A 85 2.63 -20.56 25.94
CA ASN A 85 3.34 -19.31 25.62
C ASN A 85 2.41 -18.08 25.50
N ALA A 86 1.34 -18.07 26.32
CA ALA A 86 0.37 -16.99 26.30
C ALA A 86 1.03 -15.64 26.68
N GLN A 87 0.66 -14.62 25.97
CA GLN A 87 0.94 -13.24 26.35
C GLN A 87 -0.01 -12.81 27.46
N GLU A 88 0.45 -11.93 28.33
CA GLU A 88 -0.31 -11.39 29.44
C GLU A 88 -0.58 -9.89 29.22
N VAL A 89 -1.83 -9.47 29.40
CA VAL A 89 -2.22 -8.05 29.42
C VAL A 89 -2.97 -7.75 30.70
N ASN A 90 -2.64 -6.63 31.35
CA ASN A 90 -3.33 -6.16 32.54
C ASN A 90 -4.73 -5.68 32.19
N ALA A 91 -5.71 -6.03 33.04
CA ALA A 91 -7.07 -5.57 32.86
C ALA A 91 -7.31 -4.23 33.59
N THR A 92 -8.10 -3.38 32.98
CA THR A 92 -8.63 -2.16 33.58
C THR A 92 -9.99 -2.49 34.20
N PRO A 93 -10.23 -2.13 35.49
CA PRO A 93 -11.53 -2.31 36.12
C PRO A 93 -12.55 -1.36 35.46
N GLY A 94 -13.75 -1.87 35.23
CA GLY A 94 -14.94 -1.15 34.82
C GLY A 94 -16.00 -1.13 35.92
N ASP A 95 -17.23 -0.87 35.54
CA ASP A 95 -18.35 -0.83 36.50
C ASP A 95 -18.65 -2.23 37.08
N GLY A 96 -18.86 -2.25 38.40
CA GLY A 96 -19.16 -3.47 39.12
C GLY A 96 -18.00 -4.46 39.14
N ASN A 97 -18.25 -5.66 38.62
CA ASN A 97 -17.26 -6.74 38.55
C ASN A 97 -16.59 -6.89 37.18
N ASN A 98 -16.80 -5.93 36.29
CA ASN A 98 -16.31 -6.02 34.91
C ASN A 98 -14.86 -5.56 34.80
N TYR A 99 -14.12 -6.22 33.93
CA TYR A 99 -12.73 -5.93 33.60
C TYR A 99 -12.54 -6.00 32.08
N THR A 100 -11.75 -5.07 31.54
CA THR A 100 -11.46 -5.01 30.11
C THR A 100 -9.98 -4.84 29.83
N ALA A 101 -9.52 -5.28 28.67
CA ALA A 101 -8.18 -5.01 28.18
C ALA A 101 -8.19 -4.89 26.67
N ALA A 102 -7.75 -3.74 26.13
CA ALA A 102 -7.52 -3.57 24.70
C ALA A 102 -6.18 -4.20 24.32
N VAL A 103 -6.17 -5.00 23.28
CA VAL A 103 -4.98 -5.62 22.69
C VAL A 103 -4.86 -5.20 21.25
N GLN A 104 -3.63 -4.82 20.85
CA GLN A 104 -3.26 -4.41 19.50
C GLN A 104 -2.07 -5.24 19.01
N GLY A 105 -1.77 -5.16 17.70
CA GLY A 105 -0.66 -5.89 17.10
C GLY A 105 -0.95 -7.37 16.88
N LEU A 106 -2.22 -7.75 16.86
CA LEU A 106 -2.65 -9.09 16.45
C LEU A 106 -2.49 -9.24 14.93
N LYS A 107 -2.37 -10.47 14.45
CA LYS A 107 -2.30 -10.77 13.02
C LYS A 107 -3.71 -10.83 12.42
N PRO A 108 -3.93 -10.30 11.22
CA PRO A 108 -5.20 -10.44 10.51
C PRO A 108 -5.55 -11.91 10.22
N GLY A 109 -6.84 -12.24 10.26
CA GLY A 109 -7.36 -13.57 9.95
C GLY A 109 -6.94 -14.68 10.91
N GLU A 110 -6.24 -14.34 12.00
CA GLU A 110 -5.67 -15.33 12.92
C GLU A 110 -6.65 -15.64 14.07
N LYS A 111 -6.73 -16.92 14.44
CA LYS A 111 -7.53 -17.37 15.57
C LYS A 111 -6.76 -17.29 16.86
N TYR A 112 -7.32 -16.60 17.86
CA TYR A 112 -6.78 -16.45 19.20
C TYR A 112 -7.67 -17.10 20.24
N TYR A 113 -7.03 -17.63 21.27
CA TYR A 113 -7.67 -18.14 22.49
C TYR A 113 -7.27 -17.22 23.63
N TYR A 114 -8.18 -16.96 24.55
CA TYR A 114 -7.94 -16.07 25.68
C TYR A 114 -8.75 -16.47 26.89
N CYS A 115 -8.30 -16.07 28.07
CA CYS A 115 -9.06 -16.16 29.31
C CYS A 115 -8.68 -15.03 30.26
N ILE A 116 -9.64 -14.64 31.10
CA ILE A 116 -9.36 -13.78 32.24
C ILE A 116 -8.60 -14.59 33.30
N PHE A 117 -7.68 -13.96 34.01
CA PHE A 117 -7.01 -14.54 35.16
C PHE A 117 -6.98 -13.58 36.33
N ALA A 118 -6.87 -14.18 37.55
CA ALA A 118 -6.58 -13.45 38.78
C ALA A 118 -5.32 -14.04 39.41
N ARG A 119 -4.40 -13.20 39.84
CA ARG A 119 -3.14 -13.59 40.48
C ARG A 119 -3.04 -12.97 41.88
N SER A 120 -2.72 -13.82 42.87
CA SER A 120 -2.35 -13.41 44.23
C SER A 120 -1.04 -14.10 44.59
N GLY A 121 0.03 -13.30 44.74
CA GLY A 121 1.36 -13.85 44.92
C GLY A 121 1.78 -14.79 43.79
N LYS A 122 2.06 -16.07 44.12
CA LYS A 122 2.41 -17.11 43.15
C LYS A 122 1.20 -17.88 42.59
N SER A 123 0.03 -17.75 43.18
CA SER A 123 -1.19 -18.44 42.77
C SER A 123 -1.87 -17.73 41.62
N VAL A 124 -2.24 -18.49 40.58
CA VAL A 124 -2.97 -17.98 39.41
C VAL A 124 -4.22 -18.80 39.17
N ILE A 125 -5.36 -18.15 39.16
CA ILE A 125 -6.65 -18.73 38.83
C ILE A 125 -7.03 -18.23 37.45
N LYS A 126 -7.54 -19.11 36.59
CA LYS A 126 -7.94 -18.81 35.23
C LYS A 126 -9.42 -19.05 35.01
N GLY A 127 -10.11 -18.16 34.35
CA GLY A 127 -11.45 -18.42 33.84
C GLY A 127 -11.42 -19.43 32.68
N LYS A 128 -12.59 -19.88 32.27
CA LYS A 128 -12.72 -20.75 31.10
C LYS A 128 -12.19 -20.01 29.87
N SER A 129 -11.39 -20.66 29.04
CA SER A 129 -10.91 -20.07 27.81
C SER A 129 -12.03 -19.90 26.79
N SER A 130 -11.96 -18.83 26.03
CA SER A 130 -12.79 -18.52 24.88
C SER A 130 -11.90 -18.28 23.66
N SER A 131 -12.47 -18.12 22.48
CA SER A 131 -11.71 -17.82 21.26
C SER A 131 -12.43 -16.81 20.38
N PHE A 132 -11.66 -16.14 19.55
CA PHE A 132 -12.13 -15.25 18.49
C PHE A 132 -11.16 -15.35 17.31
N SER A 133 -11.57 -14.87 16.14
CA SER A 133 -10.65 -14.61 15.02
C SER A 133 -10.64 -13.11 14.74
N THR A 134 -9.48 -12.55 14.46
CA THR A 134 -9.36 -11.20 13.91
C THR A 134 -10.00 -11.13 12.54
N GLU A 135 -10.36 -9.94 12.09
CA GLU A 135 -10.82 -9.74 10.71
C GLU A 135 -9.72 -10.11 9.72
N ASP A 136 -10.12 -10.60 8.55
CA ASP A 136 -9.20 -10.95 7.48
C ASP A 136 -8.45 -9.72 6.94
N ALA A 137 -7.27 -9.95 6.40
CA ALA A 137 -6.57 -8.94 5.61
C ALA A 137 -7.35 -8.63 4.32
N ILE A 138 -7.18 -7.42 3.84
CA ILE A 138 -7.75 -6.95 2.57
C ILE A 138 -6.65 -6.37 1.68
N PRO A 139 -6.88 -6.23 0.37
CA PRO A 139 -5.96 -5.51 -0.51
C PRO A 139 -5.71 -4.07 -0.02
N PRO A 140 -4.54 -3.47 -0.32
CA PRO A 140 -4.24 -2.11 0.07
C PRO A 140 -5.22 -1.09 -0.52
N SER A 141 -5.45 0.00 0.20
CA SER A 141 -6.18 1.17 -0.28
C SER A 141 -5.20 2.29 -0.62
N LEU A 142 -5.45 3.01 -1.70
CA LEU A 142 -4.55 4.03 -2.22
C LEU A 142 -5.29 5.32 -2.58
N SER A 143 -4.56 6.43 -2.51
CA SER A 143 -4.95 7.71 -3.09
C SER A 143 -3.89 8.16 -4.11
N ILE A 144 -4.28 8.98 -5.07
CA ILE A 144 -3.41 9.58 -6.08
C ILE A 144 -3.61 11.09 -6.08
N ALA A 145 -2.52 11.84 -6.27
CA ALA A 145 -2.57 13.26 -6.59
C ALA A 145 -2.70 13.47 -8.11
N GLU A 146 -3.10 14.65 -8.52
CA GLU A 146 -3.05 15.03 -9.94
C GLU A 146 -1.62 14.96 -10.48
N ALA A 147 -1.48 14.67 -11.78
CA ALA A 147 -0.18 14.65 -12.45
C ALA A 147 0.43 16.05 -12.44
N THR A 148 1.72 16.12 -12.16
CA THR A 148 2.51 17.36 -12.14
C THR A 148 3.63 17.31 -13.19
N ASN A 149 4.31 18.44 -13.44
CA ASN A 149 5.41 18.53 -14.40
C ASN A 149 5.09 17.91 -15.76
N VAL A 150 3.84 18.10 -16.22
CA VAL A 150 3.38 17.54 -17.49
C VAL A 150 4.06 18.28 -18.65
N THR A 151 4.80 17.56 -19.47
CA THR A 151 5.46 18.02 -20.68
C THR A 151 4.84 17.41 -21.93
N GLU A 152 5.51 17.54 -23.07
CA GLU A 152 5.13 16.86 -24.31
C GLU A 152 5.27 15.33 -24.21
N TYR A 153 6.24 14.85 -23.40
CA TYR A 153 6.67 13.45 -23.39
C TYR A 153 6.78 12.85 -22.00
N SER A 154 6.48 13.62 -20.96
CA SER A 154 6.59 13.14 -19.58
C SER A 154 5.52 13.71 -18.65
N ALA A 155 5.33 13.06 -17.51
CA ALA A 155 4.52 13.55 -16.41
C ALA A 155 5.01 12.92 -15.08
N THR A 156 4.95 13.67 -13.98
CA THR A 156 5.24 13.17 -12.65
C THR A 156 3.95 12.75 -11.95
N LEU A 157 3.92 11.51 -11.46
CA LEU A 157 2.80 10.92 -10.71
C LEU A 157 3.21 10.69 -9.27
N THR A 158 2.30 10.96 -8.34
CA THR A 158 2.49 10.70 -6.90
C THR A 158 1.25 10.05 -6.32
N ALA A 159 1.44 9.00 -5.52
CA ALA A 159 0.37 8.30 -4.81
C ALA A 159 0.75 8.02 -3.36
N THR A 160 -0.22 7.62 -2.57
CA THR A 160 -0.04 7.25 -1.16
C THR A 160 -0.84 6.00 -0.86
N ILE A 161 -0.25 5.05 -0.11
CA ILE A 161 -0.97 3.93 0.46
C ILE A 161 -1.64 4.44 1.74
N THR A 162 -2.96 4.47 1.79
CA THR A 162 -3.76 4.98 2.91
C THR A 162 -4.06 3.90 3.94
N ASP A 163 -4.12 2.64 3.51
CA ASP A 163 -4.25 1.45 4.35
C ASP A 163 -3.52 0.29 3.67
N ASN A 164 -2.57 -0.34 4.36
CA ASN A 164 -1.83 -1.49 3.81
C ASN A 164 -2.65 -2.80 3.82
N GLY A 165 -3.89 -2.76 4.34
CA GLY A 165 -4.81 -3.88 4.32
C GLY A 165 -4.50 -5.00 5.31
N GLY A 166 -3.47 -4.84 6.14
CA GLY A 166 -3.05 -5.84 7.13
C GLY A 166 -1.70 -6.47 6.87
N TYR A 167 -1.15 -6.30 5.68
CA TYR A 167 0.19 -6.73 5.30
C TYR A 167 0.90 -5.63 4.53
N GLU A 168 2.21 -5.52 4.70
CA GLU A 168 3.01 -4.60 3.91
C GLU A 168 2.95 -4.97 2.43
N PRO A 169 2.69 -4.02 1.53
CA PRO A 169 2.66 -4.28 0.12
C PRO A 169 4.02 -4.74 -0.42
N THR A 170 4.01 -5.81 -1.18
CA THR A 170 5.20 -6.37 -1.83
C THR A 170 5.49 -5.76 -3.20
N VAL A 171 4.45 -5.21 -3.84
CA VAL A 171 4.52 -4.54 -5.15
C VAL A 171 3.65 -3.30 -5.10
N ARG A 172 4.11 -2.22 -5.72
CA ARG A 172 3.34 -0.99 -5.95
C ARG A 172 3.74 -0.32 -7.25
N GLY A 173 2.86 0.48 -7.81
CA GLY A 173 3.12 1.17 -9.07
C GLY A 173 1.91 1.91 -9.59
N PHE A 174 1.99 2.28 -10.86
CA PHE A 174 0.90 2.90 -11.60
C PHE A 174 0.57 2.05 -12.82
N ALA A 175 -0.72 1.84 -13.05
CA ALA A 175 -1.25 1.35 -14.30
C ALA A 175 -1.73 2.56 -15.12
N TYR A 176 -1.36 2.66 -16.40
CA TYR A 176 -1.76 3.76 -17.24
C TYR A 176 -2.02 3.32 -18.68
N ALA A 177 -2.88 4.05 -19.37
CA ALA A 177 -3.20 3.84 -20.77
C ALA A 177 -3.55 5.18 -21.43
N ILE A 178 -3.58 5.22 -22.76
CA ILE A 178 -4.21 6.32 -23.50
C ILE A 178 -5.70 6.31 -23.15
N TYR A 179 -6.22 7.48 -22.76
CA TYR A 179 -7.63 7.60 -22.43
C TYR A 179 -8.53 7.42 -23.65
N ILE A 180 -9.43 6.47 -23.56
CA ILE A 180 -10.53 6.27 -24.52
C ILE A 180 -11.82 6.33 -23.71
N GLU A 181 -12.78 7.12 -24.20
CA GLU A 181 -14.08 7.26 -23.55
C GLU A 181 -14.80 5.91 -23.45
N ASN A 182 -15.34 5.60 -22.27
CA ASN A 182 -16.01 4.34 -21.96
C ASN A 182 -15.13 3.06 -22.04
N ALA A 183 -13.82 3.18 -22.17
CA ALA A 183 -12.91 2.04 -22.00
C ALA A 183 -12.80 1.62 -20.53
N ALA A 184 -12.39 0.37 -20.30
CA ALA A 184 -12.08 -0.10 -18.96
C ALA A 184 -10.89 0.69 -18.38
N GLU A 185 -10.86 0.84 -17.06
CA GLU A 185 -9.73 1.44 -16.37
C GLU A 185 -8.47 0.54 -16.49
N PRO A 186 -7.27 1.15 -16.55
CA PRO A 186 -6.04 0.39 -16.68
C PRO A 186 -5.82 -0.54 -15.48
N THR A 187 -5.26 -1.72 -15.75
CA THR A 187 -4.96 -2.77 -14.77
C THR A 187 -3.48 -3.13 -14.77
N LEU A 188 -3.10 -4.11 -13.96
CA LEU A 188 -1.73 -4.64 -13.94
C LEU A 188 -1.23 -5.18 -15.29
N ASP A 189 -2.13 -5.55 -16.18
CA ASP A 189 -1.79 -6.08 -17.51
C ASP A 189 -1.33 -4.97 -18.47
N ASP A 190 -1.70 -3.71 -18.18
CA ASP A 190 -1.43 -2.53 -19.02
C ASP A 190 -0.23 -1.68 -18.53
N ASN A 191 0.71 -2.19 -17.75
CA ASN A 191 1.37 -1.38 -16.75
C ASN A 191 2.87 -1.12 -16.82
N ILE A 192 3.26 -0.04 -16.12
CA ILE A 192 4.61 0.15 -15.57
C ILE A 192 4.62 -0.29 -14.10
N LYS A 193 5.50 -1.23 -13.76
CA LYS A 193 5.84 -1.57 -12.39
C LYS A 193 6.94 -0.64 -11.91
N LEU A 194 6.68 0.12 -10.85
CA LEU A 194 7.72 0.92 -10.24
C LEU A 194 8.52 0.10 -9.23
N PRO A 195 9.83 0.25 -9.22
CA PRO A 195 10.64 -0.30 -8.13
C PRO A 195 10.27 0.37 -6.79
N PHE A 196 10.43 -0.36 -5.71
CA PHE A 196 10.29 0.15 -4.35
C PHE A 196 11.20 1.37 -4.13
N GLY A 197 10.61 2.53 -3.82
CA GLY A 197 11.25 3.69 -3.27
C GLY A 197 10.41 4.20 -2.11
N ASP A 198 10.99 4.94 -1.18
CA ASP A 198 10.28 5.48 -0.01
C ASP A 198 9.17 6.46 -0.43
N ASP A 199 9.38 7.16 -1.55
CA ASP A 199 8.38 8.02 -2.15
C ASP A 199 7.66 7.29 -3.28
N PHE A 200 6.33 7.16 -3.16
CA PHE A 200 5.49 6.60 -4.22
C PHE A 200 5.28 7.65 -5.32
N THR A 201 6.41 8.09 -5.92
CA THR A 201 6.48 9.09 -6.98
C THR A 201 7.26 8.54 -8.15
N VAL A 202 6.80 8.81 -9.39
CA VAL A 202 7.47 8.41 -10.62
C VAL A 202 7.35 9.47 -11.68
N GLU A 203 8.35 9.59 -12.52
CA GLU A 203 8.26 10.26 -13.79
C GLU A 203 7.96 9.23 -14.89
N LEU A 204 6.80 9.35 -15.53
CA LEU A 204 6.48 8.68 -16.78
C LEU A 204 7.20 9.39 -17.91
N THR A 205 7.90 8.65 -18.75
CA THR A 205 8.60 9.14 -19.94
C THR A 205 8.08 8.45 -21.20
N ASP A 206 8.53 8.90 -22.36
CA ASP A 206 8.18 8.32 -23.68
C ASP A 206 6.67 8.37 -23.98
N LEU A 207 5.99 9.37 -23.45
CA LEU A 207 4.59 9.62 -23.74
C LEU A 207 4.44 10.26 -25.12
N ALA A 208 3.28 10.10 -25.75
CA ALA A 208 2.94 10.82 -26.96
C ALA A 208 2.49 12.26 -26.63
N ALA A 209 2.93 13.22 -27.41
CA ALA A 209 2.50 14.62 -27.25
C ALA A 209 1.01 14.79 -27.57
N ASN A 210 0.39 15.81 -26.95
CA ASN A 210 -1.02 16.16 -27.14
C ASN A 210 -1.98 14.96 -26.96
N THR A 211 -1.66 14.10 -26.01
CA THR A 211 -2.38 12.85 -25.76
C THR A 211 -2.90 12.81 -24.33
N THR A 212 -4.15 12.45 -24.18
CA THR A 212 -4.75 12.27 -22.86
C THR A 212 -4.50 10.86 -22.37
N TYR A 213 -3.98 10.74 -21.16
CA TYR A 213 -3.75 9.50 -20.45
C TYR A 213 -4.68 9.38 -19.26
N ILE A 214 -5.06 8.15 -18.93
CA ILE A 214 -5.69 7.78 -17.67
C ILE A 214 -4.71 6.94 -16.87
N VAL A 215 -4.58 7.23 -15.59
CA VAL A 215 -3.64 6.55 -14.70
C VAL A 215 -4.29 6.27 -13.36
N ARG A 216 -3.98 5.15 -12.76
CA ARG A 216 -4.38 4.79 -11.39
C ARG A 216 -3.24 4.10 -10.66
N PRO A 217 -3.05 4.37 -9.36
CA PRO A 217 -2.07 3.67 -8.56
C PRO A 217 -2.56 2.29 -8.19
N TYR A 218 -1.65 1.35 -7.97
CA TYR A 218 -1.93 0.04 -7.42
C TYR A 218 -0.89 -0.38 -6.39
N ALA A 219 -1.29 -1.26 -5.48
CA ALA A 219 -0.39 -1.97 -4.59
C ALA A 219 -0.92 -3.38 -4.33
N THR A 220 -0.02 -4.33 -4.12
CA THR A 220 -0.33 -5.73 -3.88
C THR A 220 0.27 -6.18 -2.56
N ASN A 221 -0.55 -6.76 -1.70
CA ASN A 221 -0.14 -7.48 -0.50
C ASN A 221 -0.57 -8.96 -0.60
N ASP A 222 -0.40 -9.73 0.47
CA ASP A 222 -0.77 -11.16 0.51
C ASP A 222 -2.29 -11.40 0.36
N ALA A 223 -3.13 -10.40 0.60
CA ALA A 223 -4.59 -10.48 0.42
C ALA A 223 -5.04 -10.14 -1.02
N GLY A 224 -4.16 -9.57 -1.85
CA GLY A 224 -4.47 -9.23 -3.24
C GLY A 224 -4.01 -7.84 -3.66
N THR A 225 -4.45 -7.43 -4.86
CA THR A 225 -4.14 -6.12 -5.43
C THR A 225 -5.27 -5.13 -5.18
N GLY A 226 -4.92 -4.00 -4.58
CA GLY A 226 -5.77 -2.83 -4.46
C GLY A 226 -5.42 -1.77 -5.50
N TYR A 227 -6.42 -1.07 -5.99
CA TYR A 227 -6.28 0.05 -6.90
C TYR A 227 -6.86 1.31 -6.27
N GLY A 228 -6.19 2.46 -6.49
CA GLY A 228 -6.77 3.75 -6.15
C GLY A 228 -7.71 4.27 -7.23
N GLU A 229 -8.29 5.45 -6.98
CA GLU A 229 -9.04 6.21 -7.98
C GLU A 229 -8.14 6.55 -9.17
N SER A 230 -8.73 6.68 -10.36
CA SER A 230 -7.99 7.08 -11.54
C SER A 230 -8.00 8.60 -11.73
N VAL A 231 -6.90 9.15 -12.26
CA VAL A 231 -6.80 10.54 -12.71
C VAL A 231 -6.45 10.59 -14.17
N LYS A 232 -6.80 11.71 -14.83
CA LYS A 232 -6.47 11.96 -16.23
C LYS A 232 -5.55 13.16 -16.32
N PHE A 233 -4.61 13.09 -17.24
CA PHE A 233 -3.79 14.23 -17.63
C PHE A 233 -3.58 14.22 -19.14
N THR A 234 -3.28 15.41 -19.72
CA THR A 234 -2.99 15.54 -21.14
C THR A 234 -1.59 16.11 -21.29
N THR A 235 -0.73 15.40 -22.01
CA THR A 235 0.59 15.90 -22.38
C THR A 235 0.45 17.16 -23.22
N THR A 236 1.44 18.05 -23.12
CA THR A 236 1.40 19.31 -23.89
C THR A 236 1.61 19.04 -25.38
N GLN A 237 1.16 19.98 -26.20
CA GLN A 237 1.36 19.88 -27.62
C GLN A 237 2.86 20.05 -27.96
N GLN A 238 3.36 19.24 -28.86
CA GLN A 238 4.73 19.38 -29.37
C GLN A 238 4.91 20.76 -29.97
N LYS A 239 5.92 21.46 -29.49
CA LYS A 239 6.34 22.75 -30.04
C LYS A 239 7.36 22.48 -31.13
N ILE A 240 6.95 22.63 -32.38
CA ILE A 240 7.87 22.55 -33.51
C ILE A 240 8.46 23.95 -33.83
N PRO A 241 9.70 24.03 -34.30
CA PRO A 241 10.27 25.30 -34.73
C PRO A 241 9.42 26.00 -35.80
N MET A 242 9.27 27.31 -35.67
CA MET A 242 8.57 28.13 -36.66
C MET A 242 9.58 28.76 -37.62
N VAL A 243 9.38 28.53 -38.90
CA VAL A 243 10.25 29.07 -39.96
C VAL A 243 9.44 29.91 -40.93
N ILE A 244 10.08 30.93 -41.47
CA ILE A 244 9.52 31.79 -42.50
C ILE A 244 10.42 31.80 -43.72
N ALA A 245 9.80 31.91 -44.88
CA ALA A 245 10.49 32.17 -46.13
C ALA A 245 10.33 33.62 -46.57
N ASN A 246 10.94 34.01 -47.63
CA ASN A 246 10.81 35.34 -48.22
C ASN A 246 9.35 35.79 -48.29
N GLY A 247 9.11 37.02 -47.89
CA GLY A 247 7.78 37.64 -47.97
C GLY A 247 6.97 37.58 -46.69
N THR A 248 7.51 36.96 -45.58
CA THR A 248 6.89 36.94 -44.28
C THR A 248 7.81 37.55 -43.20
N GLY A 249 7.23 38.07 -42.13
CA GLY A 249 7.98 38.62 -40.98
C GLY A 249 9.02 39.65 -41.35
N SER A 250 10.17 39.63 -40.67
CA SER A 250 11.26 40.61 -40.90
C SER A 250 11.97 40.47 -42.26
N LEU A 251 11.68 39.45 -43.03
CA LEU A 251 12.19 39.24 -44.38
C LEU A 251 11.16 39.64 -45.46
N ALA A 252 10.00 40.16 -45.08
CA ALA A 252 8.86 40.41 -45.96
C ALA A 252 9.16 41.29 -47.19
N ASN A 253 10.14 42.12 -47.10
CA ASN A 253 10.46 43.07 -48.17
C ASN A 253 11.76 42.78 -48.96
N LYS A 254 12.36 41.60 -48.70
CA LYS A 254 13.51 41.17 -49.48
C LYS A 254 13.07 40.34 -50.68
N PRO A 255 13.25 40.80 -51.91
CA PRO A 255 12.91 40.03 -53.10
C PRO A 255 13.82 38.81 -53.22
N VAL A 256 13.30 37.75 -53.82
CA VAL A 256 14.11 36.60 -54.29
C VAL A 256 14.94 37.14 -55.46
N GLU A 257 16.25 37.14 -55.35
CA GLU A 257 17.12 37.41 -56.45
C GLU A 257 17.10 36.20 -57.40
N ALA A 258 16.35 36.31 -58.47
CA ALA A 258 16.25 35.26 -59.47
C ALA A 258 16.90 35.73 -60.76
N VAL A 259 17.85 34.96 -61.24
CA VAL A 259 18.39 35.03 -62.58
C VAL A 259 17.94 33.85 -63.40
N ALA A 260 18.16 33.84 -64.70
CA ALA A 260 17.82 32.66 -65.50
C ALA A 260 18.47 31.43 -64.87
N TYR A 261 17.64 30.40 -64.54
CA TYR A 261 18.04 29.10 -63.96
C TYR A 261 18.49 29.09 -62.51
N GLU A 262 18.52 30.19 -61.78
CA GLU A 262 18.90 30.27 -60.36
C GLU A 262 18.02 31.19 -59.57
N ALA A 263 17.85 30.93 -58.29
CA ALA A 263 17.18 31.79 -57.32
C ALA A 263 17.80 31.70 -55.95
N VAL A 264 18.12 32.85 -55.34
CA VAL A 264 18.58 32.94 -53.97
C VAL A 264 17.38 33.09 -53.04
N CYS A 265 17.22 32.13 -52.14
CA CYS A 265 16.15 32.09 -51.16
C CYS A 265 16.68 32.45 -49.78
N LEU A 266 15.91 33.21 -49.02
CA LEU A 266 16.23 33.60 -47.65
C LEU A 266 15.16 33.06 -46.69
N GLY A 267 15.57 32.52 -45.58
CA GLY A 267 14.70 32.02 -44.51
C GLY A 267 15.17 32.45 -43.13
N ALA A 268 14.31 32.31 -42.17
CA ALA A 268 14.65 32.51 -40.78
C ALA A 268 13.86 31.56 -39.86
N VAL A 269 14.51 31.03 -38.85
CA VAL A 269 13.85 30.44 -37.71
C VAL A 269 13.41 31.55 -36.78
N THR A 270 12.12 31.74 -36.62
CA THR A 270 11.55 32.81 -35.79
C THR A 270 11.32 32.39 -34.36
N GLN A 271 11.13 31.09 -34.12
CA GLN A 271 11.00 30.48 -32.82
C GLN A 271 11.55 29.05 -32.89
N ASP A 272 12.51 28.73 -32.05
CA ASP A 272 13.07 27.38 -31.91
C ASP A 272 12.40 26.58 -30.78
N HIS A 273 11.64 27.28 -29.95
CA HIS A 273 10.98 26.71 -28.77
C HIS A 273 11.93 25.97 -27.79
N GLY A 274 13.23 26.35 -27.81
CA GLY A 274 14.27 25.74 -26.99
C GLY A 274 14.87 24.45 -27.55
N PHE A 275 14.51 24.09 -28.79
CA PHE A 275 15.13 22.93 -29.47
C PHE A 275 16.32 23.37 -30.31
N THR A 276 17.32 22.52 -30.40
CA THR A 276 18.39 22.69 -31.38
C THR A 276 17.83 22.35 -32.75
N VAL A 277 17.89 23.30 -33.67
CA VAL A 277 17.54 23.05 -35.07
C VAL A 277 18.73 22.36 -35.73
N GLU A 278 18.57 21.11 -36.15
CA GLU A 278 19.64 20.28 -36.73
C GLU A 278 19.78 20.56 -38.23
N GLU A 279 18.68 20.79 -38.93
CA GLU A 279 18.67 21.05 -40.37
C GLU A 279 17.66 22.17 -40.72
N TYR A 280 17.99 22.96 -41.68
CA TYR A 280 17.10 23.95 -42.27
C TYR A 280 17.40 24.10 -43.76
N GLY A 281 16.39 24.51 -44.52
CA GLY A 281 16.52 24.65 -45.97
C GLY A 281 15.21 25.03 -46.63
N PHE A 282 15.09 24.72 -47.89
CA PHE A 282 13.90 25.02 -48.67
C PHE A 282 13.42 23.81 -49.44
N CYS A 283 12.09 23.58 -49.43
CA CYS A 283 11.43 22.74 -50.40
C CYS A 283 10.81 23.58 -51.51
N TYR A 284 10.86 23.11 -52.75
CA TYR A 284 10.27 23.84 -53.86
C TYR A 284 9.66 22.90 -54.89
N SER A 285 8.62 23.37 -55.59
CA SER A 285 7.88 22.61 -56.58
C SER A 285 7.24 23.54 -57.60
N THR A 286 7.04 23.05 -58.80
CA THR A 286 6.24 23.70 -59.86
C THR A 286 4.75 23.38 -59.71
N GLU A 287 4.41 22.29 -59.05
CA GLU A 287 3.05 21.73 -58.95
C GLU A 287 2.39 22.01 -57.61
N SER A 288 3.09 21.69 -56.51
CA SER A 288 2.56 21.83 -55.15
C SER A 288 2.71 23.27 -54.64
N ARG A 289 1.60 23.88 -54.20
CA ARG A 289 1.63 25.18 -53.49
C ARG A 289 2.16 25.11 -52.07
N GLN A 290 2.26 23.90 -51.52
CA GLN A 290 2.81 23.62 -50.20
C GLN A 290 3.82 22.47 -50.31
N PRO A 291 5.02 22.74 -50.86
CA PRO A 291 6.04 21.69 -50.99
C PRO A 291 6.48 21.19 -49.62
N THR A 292 6.80 19.89 -49.52
CA THR A 292 7.36 19.22 -48.34
C THR A 292 8.65 18.50 -48.70
N ILE A 293 9.45 18.09 -47.69
CA ILE A 293 10.70 17.38 -47.89
C ILE A 293 10.47 16.05 -48.61
N GLU A 294 9.36 15.36 -48.32
CA GLU A 294 9.06 14.04 -48.87
C GLU A 294 8.50 14.11 -50.31
N SER A 295 7.83 15.20 -50.66
CA SER A 295 7.05 15.27 -51.91
C SER A 295 7.61 16.25 -52.94
N SER A 296 8.72 16.91 -52.64
CA SER A 296 9.24 18.02 -53.46
C SER A 296 10.76 18.02 -53.50
N GLN A 297 11.34 18.82 -54.40
CA GLN A 297 12.78 19.08 -54.37
C GLN A 297 13.13 19.87 -53.10
N SER A 298 14.27 19.56 -52.49
CA SER A 298 14.77 20.27 -51.30
C SER A 298 16.22 20.68 -51.49
N VAL A 299 16.59 21.75 -50.82
CA VAL A 299 17.97 22.24 -50.75
C VAL A 299 18.24 22.58 -49.29
N GLN A 300 19.33 22.06 -48.77
CA GLN A 300 19.82 22.40 -47.43
C GLN A 300 20.48 23.78 -47.49
N ALA A 301 20.17 24.60 -46.49
CA ALA A 301 20.77 25.95 -46.41
C ALA A 301 22.08 25.86 -45.62
N MET A 302 22.97 26.79 -45.95
CA MET A 302 24.20 27.01 -45.22
C MET A 302 24.11 28.32 -44.45
N ASP A 303 24.61 28.31 -43.22
CA ASP A 303 24.82 29.43 -42.27
C ASP A 303 23.71 29.88 -41.32
N GLY A 304 24.11 29.97 -40.07
CA GLY A 304 23.63 30.89 -39.03
C GLY A 304 22.33 30.50 -38.30
N ALA A 305 22.40 30.36 -37.02
CA ALA A 305 21.38 29.79 -36.13
C ALA A 305 19.95 30.34 -36.22
N GLN A 306 19.72 31.52 -36.82
CA GLN A 306 18.39 32.11 -36.95
C GLN A 306 18.03 32.57 -38.36
N ARG A 307 19.02 32.83 -39.24
CA ARG A 307 18.81 33.24 -40.62
C ARG A 307 19.65 32.38 -41.53
N PHE A 308 19.08 31.91 -42.60
CA PHE A 308 19.73 31.01 -43.52
C PHE A 308 19.40 31.35 -44.97
N SER A 309 20.24 30.95 -45.87
CA SER A 309 20.04 31.15 -47.32
C SER A 309 20.40 29.90 -48.09
N ALA A 310 19.80 29.73 -49.24
CA ALA A 310 20.17 28.69 -50.20
C ALA A 310 19.96 29.22 -51.63
N THR A 311 20.81 28.72 -52.54
CA THR A 311 20.63 28.99 -53.95
C THR A 311 20.00 27.80 -54.63
N LEU A 312 18.79 27.98 -55.16
CA LEU A 312 18.15 26.99 -56.02
C LEU A 312 18.78 27.13 -57.40
N THR A 313 19.29 26.02 -57.96
CA THR A 313 19.91 25.98 -59.27
C THR A 313 19.14 25.03 -60.22
N GLY A 314 19.40 25.14 -61.52
CA GLY A 314 18.76 24.28 -62.50
C GLY A 314 17.27 24.58 -62.72
N LEU A 315 16.83 25.79 -62.40
CA LEU A 315 15.45 26.21 -62.59
C LEU A 315 15.15 26.40 -64.08
N THR A 316 13.90 26.18 -64.48
CA THR A 316 13.41 26.40 -65.81
C THR A 316 13.00 27.85 -66.00
N ALA A 317 13.49 28.49 -67.02
CA ALA A 317 13.13 29.91 -67.32
C ALA A 317 11.61 30.05 -67.51
N SER A 318 11.11 31.23 -67.13
CA SER A 318 9.68 31.58 -67.24
C SER A 318 8.72 30.60 -66.57
N THR A 319 9.23 29.82 -65.59
CA THR A 319 8.46 28.80 -64.83
C THR A 319 8.17 29.34 -63.42
N LYS A 320 6.92 29.18 -62.98
CA LYS A 320 6.52 29.51 -61.61
C LYS A 320 6.89 28.38 -60.65
N TYR A 321 7.61 28.72 -59.62
CA TYR A 321 7.92 27.83 -58.53
C TYR A 321 7.23 28.29 -57.26
N TYR A 322 6.78 27.33 -56.45
CA TYR A 322 6.32 27.51 -55.08
C TYR A 322 7.44 27.05 -54.15
N MET A 323 7.69 27.82 -53.13
CA MET A 323 8.78 27.58 -52.20
C MET A 323 8.27 27.66 -50.76
N ARG A 324 8.84 26.82 -49.90
CA ARG A 324 8.61 26.81 -48.46
C ARG A 324 9.95 26.58 -47.75
N ALA A 325 10.20 27.35 -46.68
CA ALA A 325 11.29 27.10 -45.76
C ALA A 325 10.89 26.04 -44.75
#